data_0bbdcfc4420c1c159a9784490bde3f43
#
_entry.id   0bbdcfc4420c1c159a9784490bde3f43
#
_cell.length_a   1.000
_cell.length_b   1.000
_cell.length_c   1.000
_cell.angle_alpha   90.00
_cell.angle_beta   90.00
_cell.angle_gamma   90.00
#
_symmetry.space_group_name_H-M   'P 1'
#
loop_
_entity.id
_entity.type
_entity.pdbx_description
1 polymer ?
#
loop_
_entity_poly.entity_id
_entity_poly.type
_entity_poly.pdbx_seq_one_letter_code
_entity_poly.pdbx_strand_id
1 'polypeptide(L)' 'MPMIQVHLIEGVFTPVQKRQMIEKLTDAMVSIEGENMRGVTWVTIEEKRSGDWGIGGQPLTTEAVQALAA' A
#
# COMPACT_ATOMS: atom_id res chain seq x y z
N MET A 1 2.49 19.32 3.62
CA MET A 1 1.63 18.47 2.79
C MET A 1 2.27 17.10 2.64
N PRO A 2 1.95 16.10 3.53
CA PRO A 2 2.60 14.79 3.49
C PRO A 2 2.03 13.91 2.38
N MET A 3 2.87 13.01 1.85
CA MET A 3 2.47 11.97 0.92
C MET A 3 3.03 10.62 1.38
N ILE A 4 2.15 9.63 1.46
CA ILE A 4 2.53 8.26 1.78
C ILE A 4 2.36 7.43 0.51
N GLN A 5 3.40 6.71 0.13
CA GLN A 5 3.36 5.81 -1.01
C GLN A 5 3.37 4.36 -0.53
N VAL A 6 2.36 3.60 -0.95
CA VAL A 6 2.25 2.18 -0.66
C VAL A 6 2.54 1.42 -1.93
N HIS A 7 3.54 0.56 -1.91
CA HIS A 7 3.89 -0.28 -3.03
C HIS A 7 3.47 -1.71 -2.73
N LEU A 8 2.68 -2.29 -3.60
CA LEU A 8 2.14 -3.64 -3.45
C LEU A 8 2.46 -4.45 -4.70
N ILE A 9 2.43 -5.77 -4.57
CA ILE A 9 2.41 -6.63 -5.74
C ILE A 9 0.95 -6.83 -6.17
N GLU A 10 0.68 -6.85 -7.47
CA GLU A 10 -0.69 -6.97 -7.98
C GLU A 10 -1.35 -8.28 -7.57
N GLY A 11 -2.66 -8.27 -7.47
CA GLY A 11 -3.46 -9.47 -7.27
C GLY A 11 -3.51 -10.01 -5.84
N VAL A 12 -2.91 -9.32 -4.86
CA VAL A 12 -2.90 -9.76 -3.46
C VAL A 12 -4.03 -9.13 -2.67
N PHE A 13 -4.30 -7.85 -2.92
CA PHE A 13 -5.30 -7.10 -2.14
C PHE A 13 -6.50 -6.73 -2.98
N THR A 14 -7.68 -6.76 -2.36
CA THR A 14 -8.93 -6.36 -3.01
C THR A 14 -9.05 -4.83 -3.07
N PRO A 15 -9.92 -4.28 -3.95
CA PRO A 15 -10.19 -2.84 -3.94
C PRO A 15 -10.68 -2.32 -2.59
N VAL A 16 -11.45 -3.12 -1.85
CA VAL A 16 -11.92 -2.76 -0.50
C VAL A 16 -10.73 -2.61 0.45
N GLN A 17 -9.80 -3.57 0.42
CA GLN A 17 -8.60 -3.52 1.26
C GLN A 17 -7.72 -2.31 0.91
N LYS A 18 -7.59 -1.97 -0.36
CA LYS A 18 -6.83 -0.79 -0.78
C LYS A 18 -7.45 0.50 -0.24
N ARG A 19 -8.78 0.62 -0.28
CA ARG A 19 -9.48 1.76 0.33
C ARG A 19 -9.23 1.82 1.83
N GLN A 20 -9.25 0.68 2.52
CA GLN A 20 -8.94 0.62 3.95
C GLN A 20 -7.51 1.07 4.25
N MET A 21 -6.55 0.71 3.39
CA MET A 21 -5.17 1.18 3.53
C MET A 21 -5.10 2.70 3.43
N ILE A 22 -5.76 3.28 2.44
CA ILE A 22 -5.80 4.74 2.26
C ILE A 22 -6.40 5.41 3.50
N GLU A 23 -7.53 4.92 3.97
CA GLU A 23 -8.22 5.49 5.13
C GLU A 23 -7.39 5.38 6.40
N LYS A 24 -6.87 4.20 6.70
CA LYS A 24 -6.14 3.94 7.94
C LYS A 24 -4.78 4.65 7.97
N LEU A 25 -4.08 4.70 6.84
CA LEU A 25 -2.81 5.42 6.76
C LEU A 25 -3.03 6.92 6.87
N THR A 26 -4.08 7.43 6.26
CA THR A 26 -4.47 8.84 6.42
C THR A 26 -4.76 9.15 7.88
N ASP A 27 -5.58 8.32 8.56
CA ASP A 27 -5.91 8.50 9.96
C ASP A 27 -4.66 8.47 10.85
N ALA A 28 -3.74 7.56 10.58
CA ALA A 28 -2.49 7.47 11.33
C ALA A 28 -1.66 8.74 11.20
N MET A 29 -1.54 9.26 9.97
CA MET A 29 -0.79 10.50 9.73
C MET A 29 -1.48 11.68 10.39
N VAL A 30 -2.80 11.78 10.28
CA VAL A 30 -3.59 12.86 10.88
C VAL A 30 -3.47 12.86 12.41
N SER A 31 -3.34 11.69 13.03
CA SER A 31 -3.15 11.58 14.48
C SER A 31 -1.86 12.28 14.94
N ILE A 32 -0.91 12.45 14.05
CA ILE A 32 0.38 13.11 14.32
C ILE A 32 0.33 14.58 13.94
N GLU A 33 -0.18 14.90 12.74
CA GLU A 33 -0.12 16.23 12.14
C GLU A 33 -1.29 17.13 12.53
N GLY A 34 -2.42 16.54 12.96
CA GLY A 34 -3.63 17.28 13.31
C GLY A 34 -4.72 17.18 12.25
N GLU A 35 -5.96 17.25 12.68
CA GLU A 35 -7.15 17.07 11.83
C GLU A 35 -7.24 18.09 10.69
N ASN A 36 -6.72 19.29 10.89
CA ASN A 36 -6.72 20.33 9.85
C ASN A 36 -5.91 19.94 8.61
N MET A 37 -5.02 18.98 8.74
CA MET A 37 -4.15 18.51 7.64
C MET A 37 -4.77 17.39 6.82
N ARG A 38 -5.93 16.88 7.22
CA ARG A 38 -6.55 15.73 6.53
C ARG A 38 -6.76 16.01 5.03
N GLY A 39 -7.26 17.17 4.69
CA GLY A 39 -7.57 17.55 3.32
C GLY A 39 -6.35 17.67 2.39
N VAL A 40 -5.16 17.71 2.95
CA VAL A 40 -3.91 17.81 2.18
C VAL A 40 -2.96 16.64 2.46
N THR A 41 -3.46 15.59 3.08
CA THR A 41 -2.71 14.35 3.33
C THR A 41 -2.97 13.38 2.19
N TRP A 42 -1.92 12.95 1.54
CA TRP A 42 -1.98 12.09 0.35
C TRP A 42 -1.55 10.68 0.70
N VAL A 43 -2.29 9.72 0.18
CA VAL A 43 -1.89 8.31 0.19
C VAL A 43 -2.09 7.77 -1.22
N THR A 44 -1.04 7.23 -1.81
CA THR A 44 -1.11 6.61 -3.13
C THR A 44 -0.75 5.14 -3.02
N ILE A 45 -1.37 4.33 -3.86
CA ILE A 45 -1.09 2.89 -3.95
C ILE A 45 -0.59 2.60 -5.35
N GLU A 46 0.58 1.98 -5.43
CA GLU A 46 1.17 1.54 -6.68
C GLU A 46 1.32 0.03 -6.67
N GLU A 47 0.82 -0.61 -7.71
CA GLU A 47 0.92 -2.05 -7.85
C GLU A 47 2.00 -2.40 -8.87
N LYS A 48 2.92 -3.29 -8.46
CA LYS A 48 3.92 -3.88 -9.34
C LYS A 48 3.37 -5.19 -9.90
N ARG A 49 3.73 -5.48 -11.14
CA ARG A 49 3.33 -6.73 -11.78
C ARG A 49 3.98 -7.93 -11.10
N SER A 50 3.27 -9.05 -11.09
CA SER A 50 3.83 -10.34 -10.69
C SER A 50 5.13 -10.60 -11.45
N GLY A 51 6.20 -10.90 -10.72
CA GLY A 51 7.52 -11.10 -11.29
C GLY A 51 8.38 -9.85 -11.43
N ASP A 52 7.80 -8.66 -11.22
CA ASP A 52 8.53 -7.38 -11.29
C ASP A 52 8.94 -6.86 -9.91
N TRP A 53 8.87 -7.72 -8.90
CA TRP A 53 9.29 -7.42 -7.54
C TRP A 53 10.44 -8.36 -7.19
N GLY A 54 11.58 -7.81 -6.89
CA GLY A 54 12.76 -8.62 -6.59
C GLY A 54 13.12 -8.60 -5.11
N ILE A 55 13.44 -9.75 -4.55
CA ILE A 55 14.01 -9.88 -3.22
C ILE A 55 15.29 -10.72 -3.34
N GLY A 56 16.41 -10.15 -2.94
CA GLY A 56 17.69 -10.84 -3.02
C GLY A 56 18.06 -11.29 -4.43
N GLY A 57 17.61 -10.54 -5.44
CA GLY A 57 17.83 -10.89 -6.84
C GLY A 57 16.86 -11.90 -7.41
N GLN A 58 15.88 -12.36 -6.63
CA GLN A 58 14.88 -13.33 -7.07
C GLN A 58 13.54 -12.64 -7.34
N PRO A 59 12.93 -12.84 -8.52
CA PRO A 59 11.60 -12.31 -8.79
C PRO A 59 10.55 -12.93 -7.85
N LEU A 60 9.71 -12.09 -7.27
CA LEU A 60 8.60 -12.52 -6.45
C LEU A 60 7.34 -12.47 -7.29
N THR A 61 6.52 -13.52 -7.21
CA THR A 61 5.24 -13.60 -7.92
C THR A 61 4.07 -13.33 -6.99
N THR A 62 2.93 -12.96 -7.59
CA THR A 62 1.67 -12.81 -6.85
C THR A 62 1.31 -14.11 -6.11
N GLU A 63 1.49 -15.25 -6.77
CA GLU A 63 1.19 -16.58 -6.19
C GLU A 63 2.05 -16.86 -4.96
N ALA A 64 3.33 -16.48 -5.00
CA ALA A 64 4.23 -16.67 -3.86
C ALA A 64 3.80 -15.81 -2.67
N VAL A 65 3.35 -14.58 -2.91
CA VAL A 65 2.86 -13.70 -1.85
C VAL A 65 1.55 -14.22 -1.27
N GLN A 66 0.64 -14.67 -2.12
CA GLN A 66 -0.63 -15.27 -1.67
C GLN A 66 -0.39 -16.48 -0.80
N ALA A 67 0.60 -17.31 -1.13
CA ALA A 67 0.97 -18.46 -0.33
C ALA A 67 1.48 -18.06 1.07
N LEU A 68 2.19 -16.95 1.18
CA LEU A 68 2.65 -16.44 2.47
C LEU A 68 1.49 -15.92 3.33
N ALA A 69 0.46 -15.36 2.71
CA ALA A 69 -0.68 -14.78 3.39
C ALA A 69 -1.78 -15.79 3.72
N ALA A 70 -1.67 -17.00 3.20
CA ALA A 70 -2.68 -18.05 3.38
C ALA A 70 -2.67 -18.62 4.80
#